data_4273740de052b29e06eaafaa96c988f0
#
_entry.id   4273740de052b29e06eaafaa96c988f0
#
_cell.length_a   1.000
_cell.length_b   1.000
_cell.length_c   1.000
_cell.angle_alpha   90.00
_cell.angle_beta   90.00
_cell.angle_gamma   90.00
#
_symmetry.space_group_name_H-M   'P 1'
#
loop_
_entity.id
_entity.type
_entity.pdbx_description
1 polymer ?
#
loop_
_entity_poly.entity_id
_entity_poly.type
_entity_poly.pdbx_seq_one_letter_code
_entity_poly.pdbx_strand_id
1 'polypeptide(L)'
;MRNTFAKIGLTSVLALLFLWAPGVEAQGAIEWDGGREQMTRVELEELMERIQENLASTAYSQQLRGQIERNAQLIQRRLDQGDFQVGDRIVFQVEGEPEMSDTLVVRSGQRVSIPLVGDLSLQGALRSELEEHLAEHVAQYVREPRVRAQSLIRISVLGEVEAPGFYVVPAEFLVTDVLMAAGGPTREAKLQDLRVERGDERIWAGELLQEAVIQGRTLDHLNIQAGDRIFVPLEVRRTGWETFQVIAASAGALGSLAVLVTLFF
;
A
#
# COMPACT_ATOMS: atom_id res chain seq x y z
N MET A 1 38.17 72.72 -22.00
CA MET A 1 37.23 73.34 -22.99
C MET A 1 36.30 72.23 -23.51
N ARG A 2 35.03 72.54 -23.41
CA ARG A 2 33.86 71.95 -24.12
C ARG A 2 33.37 70.57 -23.75
N ASN A 3 32.28 70.70 -23.00
CA ASN A 3 31.18 69.75 -22.78
C ASN A 3 30.61 69.21 -24.10
N THR A 4 30.19 67.99 -24.09
CA THR A 4 29.04 67.57 -24.87
C THR A 4 28.27 66.44 -24.13
N PHE A 5 27.07 66.79 -23.70
CA PHE A 5 26.06 65.87 -23.16
C PHE A 5 25.54 64.94 -24.29
N ALA A 6 25.51 63.63 -24.06
CA ALA A 6 24.78 62.73 -24.91
C ALA A 6 23.67 62.09 -24.10
N LYS A 7 22.48 62.22 -24.61
CA LYS A 7 21.18 61.82 -24.09
C LYS A 7 21.08 60.31 -23.88
N ILE A 8 20.70 59.97 -22.69
CA ILE A 8 20.33 58.58 -22.36
C ILE A 8 18.90 58.35 -22.85
N GLY A 9 18.75 57.49 -23.86
CA GLY A 9 17.46 56.99 -24.30
C GLY A 9 16.99 55.84 -23.37
N LEU A 10 15.86 56.09 -22.74
CA LEU A 10 15.16 55.14 -21.89
C LEU A 10 14.41 54.15 -22.79
N THR A 11 14.99 52.99 -23.09
CA THR A 11 14.29 51.89 -23.71
C THR A 11 13.84 50.93 -22.63
N SER A 12 12.53 50.90 -22.41
CA SER A 12 11.83 49.94 -21.54
C SER A 12 12.06 48.51 -22.02
N VAL A 13 12.91 47.80 -21.32
CA VAL A 13 13.00 46.34 -21.45
C VAL A 13 11.95 45.74 -20.52
N LEU A 14 10.81 45.35 -21.11
CA LEU A 14 9.78 44.55 -20.47
C LEU A 14 10.36 43.16 -20.31
N ALA A 15 10.97 42.88 -19.15
CA ALA A 15 11.40 41.55 -18.78
C ALA A 15 10.14 40.69 -18.47
N LEU A 16 9.75 39.87 -19.44
CA LEU A 16 8.84 38.74 -19.23
C LEU A 16 9.48 37.80 -18.23
N LEU A 17 9.09 37.94 -16.98
CA LEU A 17 9.28 36.91 -15.96
C LEU A 17 8.43 35.68 -16.36
N PHE A 18 9.01 34.78 -17.13
CA PHE A 18 8.54 33.43 -17.18
C PHE A 18 8.72 32.85 -15.76
N LEU A 19 7.62 32.78 -15.01
CA LEU A 19 7.49 31.94 -13.85
C LEU A 19 7.66 30.50 -14.34
N TRP A 20 8.89 30.00 -14.27
CA TRP A 20 9.19 28.60 -14.35
C TRP A 20 8.55 27.95 -13.11
N ALA A 21 7.34 27.44 -13.26
CA ALA A 21 6.83 26.45 -12.34
C ALA A 21 7.83 25.29 -12.37
N PRO A 22 8.41 24.87 -11.23
CA PRO A 22 9.18 23.65 -11.22
C PRO A 22 8.22 22.56 -11.68
N GLY A 23 8.48 22.01 -12.88
CA GLY A 23 7.83 20.80 -13.32
C GLY A 23 8.02 19.81 -12.18
N VAL A 24 6.94 19.12 -11.81
CA VAL A 24 7.02 17.92 -10.99
C VAL A 24 7.85 16.96 -11.84
N GLU A 25 9.18 17.02 -11.67
CA GLU A 25 10.06 15.99 -12.16
C GLU A 25 9.55 14.72 -11.51
N ALA A 26 9.19 13.76 -12.34
CA ALA A 26 8.84 12.42 -11.93
C ALA A 26 9.87 12.01 -10.87
N GLN A 27 9.38 11.82 -9.65
CA GLN A 27 10.19 11.40 -8.51
C GLN A 27 11.06 10.26 -9.00
N GLY A 28 12.38 10.42 -8.86
CA GLY A 28 13.36 9.55 -9.44
C GLY A 28 12.97 8.11 -9.22
N ALA A 29 13.03 7.33 -10.28
CA ALA A 29 12.80 5.90 -10.22
C ALA A 29 13.66 5.39 -9.04
N ILE A 30 13.00 4.94 -7.98
CA ILE A 30 13.68 4.29 -6.87
C ILE A 30 14.34 3.08 -7.52
N GLU A 31 15.66 3.13 -7.62
CA GLU A 31 16.44 2.02 -8.15
C GLU A 31 16.23 0.85 -7.19
N TRP A 32 15.39 -0.06 -7.64
CA TRP A 32 14.94 -1.15 -6.82
C TRP A 32 15.97 -2.29 -6.89
N ASP A 33 16.65 -2.54 -5.78
CA ASP A 33 17.49 -3.73 -5.60
C ASP A 33 16.56 -4.91 -5.26
N GLY A 34 16.36 -5.80 -6.24
CA GLY A 34 15.36 -6.88 -6.28
C GLY A 34 15.45 -7.96 -5.20
N GLY A 35 15.83 -7.62 -3.97
CA GLY A 35 16.10 -8.57 -2.90
C GLY A 35 14.95 -8.89 -1.94
N ARG A 36 13.73 -8.35 -2.15
CA ARG A 36 12.60 -8.64 -1.25
C ARG A 36 11.75 -9.75 -1.84
N GLU A 37 11.70 -10.87 -1.14
CA GLU A 37 11.02 -12.07 -1.57
C GLU A 37 9.49 -11.89 -1.63
N GLN A 38 8.88 -12.43 -2.69
CA GLN A 38 7.45 -12.63 -2.83
C GLN A 38 7.11 -14.05 -2.35
N MET A 39 5.89 -14.26 -1.87
CA MET A 39 5.46 -15.59 -1.47
C MET A 39 5.34 -16.53 -2.67
N THR A 40 6.10 -17.59 -2.63
CA THR A 40 6.05 -18.65 -3.65
C THR A 40 4.86 -19.57 -3.45
N ARG A 41 4.49 -20.33 -4.48
CA ARG A 41 3.42 -21.33 -4.41
C ARG A 41 3.71 -22.38 -3.33
N VAL A 42 4.95 -22.84 -3.24
CA VAL A 42 5.39 -23.82 -2.24
C VAL A 42 5.18 -23.29 -0.82
N GLU A 43 5.58 -22.05 -0.56
CA GLU A 43 5.38 -21.43 0.76
C GLU A 43 3.90 -21.24 1.12
N LEU A 44 3.05 -20.92 0.14
CA LEU A 44 1.60 -20.83 0.34
C LEU A 44 0.98 -22.18 0.63
N GLU A 45 1.42 -23.24 -0.06
CA GLU A 45 0.97 -24.62 0.17
C GLU A 45 1.41 -25.13 1.55
N GLU A 46 2.66 -24.91 1.93
CA GLU A 46 3.17 -25.24 3.27
C GLU A 46 2.42 -24.49 4.38
N LEU A 47 2.10 -23.21 4.13
CA LEU A 47 1.31 -22.42 5.07
C LEU A 47 -0.11 -22.97 5.19
N MET A 48 -0.72 -23.39 4.09
CA MET A 48 -2.03 -24.01 4.07
C MET A 48 -2.03 -25.33 4.86
N GLU A 49 -1.02 -26.18 4.69
CA GLU A 49 -0.87 -27.43 5.42
C GLU A 49 -0.77 -27.19 6.94
N ARG A 50 0.08 -26.26 7.36
CA ARG A 50 0.20 -25.84 8.78
C ARG A 50 -1.12 -25.30 9.34
N ILE A 51 -1.88 -24.56 8.55
CA ILE A 51 -3.20 -24.06 8.94
C ILE A 51 -4.18 -25.22 9.16
N GLN A 52 -4.19 -26.21 8.26
CA GLN A 52 -5.06 -27.39 8.38
C GLN A 52 -4.73 -28.22 9.62
N GLU A 53 -3.45 -28.43 9.93
CA GLU A 53 -2.99 -29.09 11.15
C GLU A 53 -3.46 -28.33 12.41
N ASN A 54 -3.34 -27.02 12.42
CA ASN A 54 -3.81 -26.18 13.52
C ASN A 54 -5.33 -26.25 13.71
N LEU A 55 -6.11 -26.27 12.61
CA LEU A 55 -7.57 -26.42 12.68
C LEU A 55 -8.01 -27.78 13.22
N ALA A 56 -7.23 -28.83 13.00
CA ALA A 56 -7.46 -30.16 13.57
C ALA A 56 -7.25 -30.21 15.10
N SER A 57 -6.49 -29.27 15.67
CA SER A 57 -6.26 -29.15 17.11
C SER A 57 -7.50 -28.60 17.84
N THR A 58 -7.85 -29.23 18.96
CA THR A 58 -8.95 -28.79 19.84
C THR A 58 -8.55 -27.63 20.78
N ALA A 59 -7.29 -27.21 20.75
CA ALA A 59 -6.73 -26.24 21.70
C ALA A 59 -7.16 -24.78 21.46
N TYR A 60 -7.70 -24.46 20.28
CA TYR A 60 -8.02 -23.09 19.90
C TYR A 60 -9.46 -22.68 20.26
N SER A 61 -9.62 -21.42 20.69
CA SER A 61 -10.94 -20.83 20.91
C SER A 61 -11.73 -20.72 19.60
N GLN A 62 -13.05 -20.66 19.70
CA GLN A 62 -13.94 -20.53 18.53
C GLN A 62 -13.62 -19.27 17.69
N GLN A 63 -13.28 -18.16 18.35
CA GLN A 63 -12.92 -16.91 17.71
C GLN A 63 -11.62 -17.03 16.89
N LEU A 64 -10.61 -17.68 17.48
CA LEU A 64 -9.32 -17.89 16.79
C LEU A 64 -9.47 -18.86 15.61
N ARG A 65 -10.28 -19.91 15.74
CA ARG A 65 -10.60 -20.81 14.62
C ARG A 65 -11.21 -20.07 13.45
N GLY A 66 -12.19 -19.19 13.70
CA GLY A 66 -12.79 -18.39 12.64
C GLY A 66 -11.80 -17.43 11.93
N GLN A 67 -10.76 -16.97 12.62
CA GLN A 67 -9.69 -16.18 11.98
C GLN A 67 -8.79 -17.08 11.11
N ILE A 68 -8.40 -18.26 11.63
CA ILE A 68 -7.58 -19.23 10.92
C ILE A 68 -8.30 -19.70 9.65
N GLU A 69 -9.61 -20.00 9.72
CA GLU A 69 -10.43 -20.39 8.57
C GLU A 69 -10.49 -19.30 7.49
N ARG A 70 -10.68 -18.03 7.89
CA ARG A 70 -10.65 -16.91 6.93
C ARG A 70 -9.30 -16.78 6.24
N ASN A 71 -8.20 -16.94 6.98
CA ASN A 71 -6.85 -16.92 6.41
C ASN A 71 -6.64 -18.07 5.43
N ALA A 72 -7.10 -19.29 5.77
CA ALA A 72 -7.07 -20.44 4.87
C ALA A 72 -7.81 -20.14 3.55
N GLN A 73 -9.01 -19.57 3.63
CA GLN A 73 -9.78 -19.20 2.44
C GLN A 73 -9.09 -18.12 1.57
N LEU A 74 -8.36 -17.20 2.19
CA LEU A 74 -7.58 -16.18 1.45
C LEU A 74 -6.42 -16.84 0.70
N ILE A 75 -5.68 -17.74 1.35
CA ILE A 75 -4.57 -18.47 0.74
C ILE A 75 -5.08 -19.38 -0.38
N GLN A 76 -6.16 -20.13 -0.12
CA GLN A 76 -6.76 -20.99 -1.13
C GLN A 76 -7.18 -20.22 -2.38
N ARG A 77 -7.84 -19.06 -2.21
CA ARG A 77 -8.20 -18.20 -3.34
C ARG A 77 -6.99 -17.71 -4.11
N ARG A 78 -5.90 -17.36 -3.41
CA ARG A 78 -4.66 -16.93 -4.01
C ARG A 78 -4.04 -18.06 -4.86
N LEU A 79 -4.02 -19.29 -4.35
CA LEU A 79 -3.55 -20.48 -5.08
C LEU A 79 -4.41 -20.81 -6.30
N ASP A 80 -5.75 -20.66 -6.20
CA ASP A 80 -6.69 -21.04 -7.27
C ASP A 80 -6.82 -19.96 -8.33
N GLN A 81 -6.85 -18.68 -7.95
CA GLN A 81 -7.16 -17.56 -8.83
C GLN A 81 -5.94 -16.71 -9.20
N GLY A 82 -4.82 -16.92 -8.50
CA GLY A 82 -3.62 -16.09 -8.64
C GLY A 82 -3.73 -14.75 -7.91
N ASP A 83 -2.71 -13.91 -8.10
CA ASP A 83 -2.56 -12.64 -7.40
C ASP A 83 -3.04 -11.43 -8.19
N PHE A 84 -3.28 -11.59 -9.50
CA PHE A 84 -3.54 -10.47 -10.39
C PHE A 84 -5.02 -10.13 -10.49
N GLN A 85 -5.33 -8.84 -10.34
CA GLN A 85 -6.68 -8.32 -10.45
C GLN A 85 -6.81 -7.34 -11.63
N VAL A 86 -8.04 -7.18 -12.10
CA VAL A 86 -8.34 -6.20 -13.16
C VAL A 86 -7.96 -4.80 -12.69
N GLY A 87 -7.11 -4.13 -13.46
CA GLY A 87 -6.59 -2.81 -13.15
C GLY A 87 -5.18 -2.80 -12.56
N ASP A 88 -4.63 -3.96 -12.16
CA ASP A 88 -3.22 -4.07 -11.77
C ASP A 88 -2.33 -3.69 -12.94
N ARG A 89 -1.16 -3.17 -12.62
CA ARG A 89 -0.14 -2.79 -13.59
C ARG A 89 1.10 -3.65 -13.41
N ILE A 90 1.72 -3.97 -14.54
CA ILE A 90 2.95 -4.74 -14.57
C ILE A 90 3.96 -3.96 -15.42
N VAL A 91 5.03 -3.51 -14.80
CA VAL A 91 6.19 -3.01 -15.55
C VAL A 91 6.88 -4.22 -16.16
N PHE A 92 6.88 -4.28 -17.48
CA PHE A 92 7.39 -5.41 -18.23
C PHE A 92 8.54 -4.95 -19.14
N GLN A 93 9.65 -5.64 -19.07
CA GLN A 93 10.85 -5.33 -19.86
C GLN A 93 11.47 -6.61 -20.41
N VAL A 94 11.83 -6.57 -21.68
CA VAL A 94 12.59 -7.63 -22.36
C VAL A 94 13.95 -7.06 -22.75
N GLU A 95 15.02 -7.68 -22.26
CA GLU A 95 16.39 -7.22 -22.51
C GLU A 95 16.70 -7.32 -24.00
N GLY A 96 17.13 -6.22 -24.59
CA GLY A 96 17.42 -6.12 -26.03
C GLY A 96 16.22 -5.84 -26.92
N GLU A 97 14.99 -5.88 -26.40
CA GLU A 97 13.74 -5.69 -27.17
C GLU A 97 12.88 -4.53 -26.57
N PRO A 98 13.30 -3.27 -26.75
CA PRO A 98 12.59 -2.13 -26.17
C PRO A 98 11.18 -1.96 -26.73
N GLU A 99 10.91 -2.43 -27.95
CA GLU A 99 9.58 -2.36 -28.59
C GLU A 99 8.56 -3.30 -27.93
N MET A 100 9.02 -4.33 -27.22
CA MET A 100 8.18 -5.23 -26.44
C MET A 100 7.97 -4.76 -24.99
N SER A 101 8.82 -3.85 -24.52
CA SER A 101 8.81 -3.38 -23.12
C SER A 101 7.76 -2.28 -22.92
N ASP A 102 6.86 -2.47 -21.94
CA ASP A 102 5.76 -1.53 -21.65
C ASP A 102 5.24 -1.72 -20.22
N THR A 103 4.34 -0.84 -19.79
CA THR A 103 3.53 -1.03 -18.60
C THR A 103 2.20 -1.68 -18.98
N LEU A 104 2.11 -2.96 -18.75
CA LEU A 104 0.92 -3.75 -19.04
C LEU A 104 -0.17 -3.50 -18.00
N VAL A 105 -1.43 -3.48 -18.43
CA VAL A 105 -2.60 -3.37 -17.53
C VAL A 105 -3.38 -4.67 -17.60
N VAL A 106 -3.67 -5.25 -16.43
CA VAL A 106 -4.50 -6.44 -16.32
C VAL A 106 -5.95 -6.09 -16.67
N ARG A 107 -6.48 -6.74 -17.69
CA ARG A 107 -7.85 -6.56 -18.22
C ARG A 107 -8.79 -7.64 -17.71
N SER A 108 -10.07 -7.51 -18.04
CA SER A 108 -11.10 -8.51 -17.72
C SER A 108 -10.68 -9.91 -18.16
N GLY A 109 -10.90 -10.90 -17.28
CA GLY A 109 -10.43 -12.28 -17.47
C GLY A 109 -8.96 -12.46 -17.09
N GLN A 110 -8.38 -11.56 -16.30
CA GLN A 110 -6.98 -11.60 -15.85
C GLN A 110 -5.99 -11.73 -17.02
N ARG A 111 -6.18 -10.92 -18.06
CA ARG A 111 -5.35 -10.94 -19.28
C ARG A 111 -4.53 -9.67 -19.40
N VAL A 112 -3.33 -9.81 -19.89
CA VAL A 112 -2.46 -8.70 -20.32
C VAL A 112 -2.18 -8.78 -21.81
N SER A 113 -2.00 -7.64 -22.46
CA SER A 113 -1.63 -7.57 -23.88
C SER A 113 -0.18 -7.14 -23.97
N ILE A 114 0.69 -8.03 -24.42
CA ILE A 114 2.12 -7.78 -24.61
C ILE A 114 2.34 -7.23 -26.01
N PRO A 115 3.03 -6.08 -26.19
CA PRO A 115 3.33 -5.54 -27.50
C PRO A 115 4.01 -6.59 -28.41
N LEU A 116 3.61 -6.65 -29.66
CA LEU A 116 4.11 -7.57 -30.71
C LEU A 116 3.87 -9.07 -30.47
N VAL A 117 3.48 -9.46 -29.25
CA VAL A 117 3.30 -10.88 -28.87
C VAL A 117 1.82 -11.25 -28.78
N GLY A 118 1.00 -10.36 -28.21
CA GLY A 118 -0.43 -10.57 -28.06
C GLY A 118 -0.87 -10.76 -26.62
N ASP A 119 -2.06 -11.39 -26.45
CA ASP A 119 -2.69 -11.53 -25.14
C ASP A 119 -2.21 -12.76 -24.38
N LEU A 120 -1.86 -12.57 -23.10
CA LEU A 120 -1.49 -13.63 -22.14
C LEU A 120 -2.48 -13.65 -21.00
N SER A 121 -2.91 -14.85 -20.55
CA SER A 121 -3.70 -15.03 -19.34
C SER A 121 -2.78 -15.12 -18.12
N LEU A 122 -3.12 -14.38 -17.07
CA LEU A 122 -2.48 -14.45 -15.75
C LEU A 122 -3.37 -15.19 -14.72
N GLN A 123 -4.40 -15.89 -15.20
CA GLN A 123 -5.30 -16.64 -14.31
C GLN A 123 -4.53 -17.73 -13.57
N GLY A 124 -4.59 -17.73 -12.26
CA GLY A 124 -3.88 -18.69 -11.40
C GLY A 124 -2.39 -18.40 -11.23
N ALA A 125 -1.84 -17.37 -11.90
CA ALA A 125 -0.43 -16.99 -11.73
C ALA A 125 -0.22 -16.20 -10.42
N LEU A 126 0.82 -16.56 -9.68
CA LEU A 126 1.30 -15.80 -8.54
C LEU A 126 2.28 -14.72 -8.99
N ARG A 127 2.47 -13.69 -8.17
CA ARG A 127 3.46 -12.64 -8.47
C ARG A 127 4.88 -13.19 -8.56
N SER A 128 5.21 -14.15 -7.72
CA SER A 128 6.49 -14.86 -7.73
C SER A 128 6.74 -15.68 -9.01
N GLU A 129 5.69 -16.03 -9.74
CA GLU A 129 5.74 -16.79 -10.99
C GLU A 129 5.69 -15.89 -12.23
N LEU A 130 5.50 -14.56 -12.05
CA LEU A 130 5.18 -13.63 -13.12
C LEU A 130 6.27 -13.57 -14.22
N GLU A 131 7.53 -13.43 -13.80
CA GLU A 131 8.64 -13.32 -14.76
C GLU A 131 8.80 -14.58 -15.61
N GLU A 132 8.73 -15.75 -14.97
CA GLU A 132 8.81 -17.04 -15.65
C GLU A 132 7.64 -17.22 -16.63
N HIS A 133 6.42 -16.93 -16.16
CA HIS A 133 5.21 -17.04 -16.96
C HIS A 133 5.23 -16.12 -18.22
N LEU A 134 5.73 -14.89 -18.06
CA LEU A 134 5.92 -13.96 -19.16
C LEU A 134 7.06 -14.41 -20.08
N ALA A 135 8.18 -14.90 -19.53
CA ALA A 135 9.33 -15.36 -20.30
C ALA A 135 8.97 -16.57 -21.18
N GLU A 136 8.23 -17.54 -20.64
CA GLU A 136 7.75 -18.70 -21.42
C GLU A 136 6.90 -18.28 -22.62
N HIS A 137 6.02 -17.27 -22.44
CA HIS A 137 5.18 -16.78 -23.52
C HIS A 137 5.99 -16.04 -24.59
N VAL A 138 6.93 -15.18 -24.16
CA VAL A 138 7.82 -14.42 -25.06
C VAL A 138 8.82 -15.33 -25.79
N ALA A 139 9.22 -16.45 -25.20
CA ALA A 139 10.15 -17.42 -25.80
C ALA A 139 9.64 -18.03 -27.11
N GLN A 140 8.34 -17.92 -27.39
CA GLN A 140 7.77 -18.34 -28.68
C GLN A 140 8.16 -17.38 -29.82
N TYR A 141 8.58 -16.16 -29.51
CA TYR A 141 8.89 -15.08 -30.47
C TYR A 141 10.35 -14.64 -30.40
N VAL A 142 10.98 -14.70 -29.25
CA VAL A 142 12.37 -14.30 -28.99
C VAL A 142 13.15 -15.50 -28.46
N ARG A 143 14.37 -15.69 -28.93
CA ARG A 143 15.24 -16.76 -28.45
C ARG A 143 15.85 -16.34 -27.10
N GLU A 144 15.73 -17.21 -26.10
CA GLU A 144 16.32 -17.02 -24.76
C GLU A 144 16.01 -15.62 -24.16
N PRO A 145 14.72 -15.23 -24.08
CA PRO A 145 14.37 -13.90 -23.63
C PRO A 145 14.76 -13.72 -22.16
N ARG A 146 15.38 -12.59 -21.86
CA ARG A 146 15.56 -12.14 -20.47
C ARG A 146 14.46 -11.16 -20.14
N VAL A 147 13.50 -11.63 -19.39
CA VAL A 147 12.32 -10.87 -18.97
C VAL A 147 12.51 -10.38 -17.56
N ARG A 148 12.16 -9.12 -17.33
CA ARG A 148 11.95 -8.55 -16.00
C ARG A 148 10.52 -8.05 -15.89
N ALA A 149 9.86 -8.40 -14.80
CA ALA A 149 8.48 -7.98 -14.59
C ALA A 149 8.25 -7.63 -13.13
N GLN A 150 7.66 -6.46 -12.90
CA GLN A 150 7.33 -5.97 -11.57
C GLN A 150 5.85 -5.67 -11.47
N SER A 151 5.18 -6.32 -10.52
CA SER A 151 3.77 -6.07 -10.23
C SER A 151 3.61 -4.80 -9.40
N LEU A 152 2.79 -3.87 -9.90
CA LEU A 152 2.42 -2.64 -9.21
C LEU A 152 0.97 -2.72 -8.74
N ILE A 153 0.74 -2.45 -7.47
CA ILE A 153 -0.59 -2.35 -6.88
C ILE A 153 -0.93 -0.89 -6.57
N ARG A 154 -2.19 -0.54 -6.78
CA ARG A 154 -2.70 0.79 -6.45
C ARG A 154 -3.44 0.75 -5.12
N ILE A 155 -2.89 1.40 -4.11
CA ILE A 155 -3.46 1.48 -2.76
C ILE A 155 -3.71 2.94 -2.38
N SER A 156 -4.53 3.16 -1.36
CA SER A 156 -4.72 4.49 -0.77
C SER A 156 -4.05 4.57 0.60
N VAL A 157 -3.41 5.71 0.89
CA VAL A 157 -2.86 6.04 2.20
C VAL A 157 -3.64 7.23 2.73
N LEU A 158 -4.30 7.07 3.86
CA LEU A 158 -5.20 8.08 4.44
C LEU A 158 -4.93 8.29 5.94
N GLY A 159 -5.41 9.41 6.46
CA GLY A 159 -5.25 9.80 7.85
C GLY A 159 -4.00 10.64 8.07
N GLU A 160 -3.30 10.42 9.18
CA GLU A 160 -2.18 11.24 9.65
C GLU A 160 -0.87 10.90 8.94
N VAL A 161 -0.80 11.25 7.66
CA VAL A 161 0.42 11.26 6.83
C VAL A 161 0.56 12.62 6.15
N GLU A 162 1.78 13.00 5.76
CA GLU A 162 2.04 14.32 5.17
C GLU A 162 1.34 14.52 3.82
N ALA A 163 1.19 13.47 3.01
CA ALA A 163 0.55 13.51 1.70
C ALA A 163 -0.47 12.36 1.53
N PRO A 164 -1.69 12.48 2.10
CA PRO A 164 -2.74 11.48 1.90
C PRO A 164 -3.14 11.39 0.41
N GLY A 165 -3.32 10.17 -0.10
CA GLY A 165 -3.66 9.99 -1.51
C GLY A 165 -3.61 8.55 -2.00
N PHE A 166 -3.59 8.41 -3.33
CA PHE A 166 -3.42 7.12 -4.00
C PHE A 166 -1.99 6.94 -4.44
N TYR A 167 -1.45 5.77 -4.17
CA TYR A 167 -0.09 5.40 -4.51
C TYR A 167 -0.08 4.14 -5.36
N VAL A 168 0.77 4.14 -6.38
CA VAL A 168 1.04 2.95 -7.19
C VAL A 168 2.44 2.48 -6.80
N VAL A 169 2.52 1.34 -6.16
CA VAL A 169 3.75 0.85 -5.54
C VAL A 169 3.99 -0.62 -5.89
N PRO A 170 5.25 -1.05 -5.93
CA PRO A 170 5.57 -2.47 -6.04
C PRO A 170 4.98 -3.30 -4.90
N ALA A 171 4.55 -4.52 -5.22
CA ALA A 171 4.01 -5.44 -4.22
C ALA A 171 5.07 -5.89 -3.18
N GLU A 172 6.33 -5.78 -3.54
CA GLU A 172 7.50 -6.09 -2.70
C GLU A 172 7.84 -4.99 -1.68
N PHE A 173 7.18 -3.85 -1.75
CA PHE A 173 7.37 -2.78 -0.77
C PHE A 173 6.89 -3.21 0.62
N LEU A 174 7.52 -2.64 1.65
CA LEU A 174 7.04 -2.73 3.02
C LEU A 174 5.94 -1.69 3.25
N VAL A 175 5.12 -1.91 4.25
CA VAL A 175 4.16 -0.89 4.71
C VAL A 175 4.85 0.43 5.05
N THR A 176 6.06 0.36 5.63
CA THR A 176 6.89 1.53 5.95
C THR A 176 7.34 2.29 4.70
N ASP A 177 7.68 1.60 3.61
CA ASP A 177 8.07 2.26 2.35
C ASP A 177 6.90 3.06 1.78
N VAL A 178 5.70 2.49 1.85
CA VAL A 178 4.48 3.16 1.42
C VAL A 178 4.19 4.41 2.25
N LEU A 179 4.34 4.31 3.58
CA LEU A 179 4.19 5.48 4.45
C LEU A 179 5.23 6.55 4.14
N MET A 180 6.47 6.17 3.88
CA MET A 180 7.53 7.12 3.48
C MET A 180 7.26 7.73 2.11
N ALA A 181 6.72 6.98 1.15
CA ALA A 181 6.27 7.51 -0.14
C ALA A 181 5.15 8.55 0.03
N ALA A 182 4.32 8.41 1.07
CA ALA A 182 3.30 9.39 1.47
C ALA A 182 3.86 10.56 2.31
N GLY A 183 5.17 10.78 2.32
CA GLY A 183 5.85 11.84 3.08
C GLY A 183 6.10 11.48 4.56
N GLY A 184 5.74 10.28 4.99
CA GLY A 184 5.84 9.84 6.36
C GLY A 184 4.62 10.17 7.22
N PRO A 185 4.56 9.62 8.44
CA PRO A 185 3.50 9.93 9.40
C PRO A 185 3.69 11.35 9.98
N THR A 186 2.56 12.05 10.25
CA THR A 186 2.58 13.34 10.94
C THR A 186 2.97 13.17 12.43
N ARG A 187 3.17 14.29 13.13
CA ARG A 187 3.47 14.27 14.58
C ARG A 187 2.31 13.77 15.41
N GLU A 188 1.10 13.89 14.91
CA GLU A 188 -0.15 13.48 15.51
C GLU A 188 -0.54 12.04 15.16
N ALA A 189 0.26 11.35 14.36
CA ALA A 189 0.00 9.99 13.93
C ALA A 189 0.10 8.97 15.07
N LYS A 190 -0.92 8.15 15.22
CA LYS A 190 -0.93 7.02 16.17
C LYS A 190 -0.58 5.71 15.45
N LEU A 191 0.71 5.43 15.29
CA LEU A 191 1.20 4.26 14.56
C LEU A 191 0.80 2.92 15.20
N GLN A 192 0.54 2.88 16.51
CA GLN A 192 0.07 1.67 17.19
C GLN A 192 -1.31 1.21 16.70
N ASP A 193 -2.12 2.15 16.21
CA ASP A 193 -3.47 1.87 15.69
C ASP A 193 -3.49 1.87 14.14
N LEU A 194 -2.30 1.81 13.51
CA LEU A 194 -2.17 1.62 12.07
C LEU A 194 -2.98 0.40 11.63
N ARG A 195 -3.69 0.52 10.52
CA ARG A 195 -4.48 -0.57 9.99
C ARG A 195 -4.56 -0.58 8.48
N VAL A 196 -4.79 -1.76 7.93
CA VAL A 196 -5.08 -1.95 6.51
C VAL A 196 -6.53 -2.42 6.39
N GLU A 197 -7.26 -1.79 5.49
CA GLU A 197 -8.69 -2.02 5.28
C GLU A 197 -8.94 -2.39 3.81
N ARG A 198 -9.81 -3.36 3.59
CA ARG A 198 -10.34 -3.75 2.27
C ARG A 198 -11.85 -3.54 2.29
N GLY A 199 -12.33 -2.53 1.56
CA GLY A 199 -13.71 -2.07 1.72
C GLY A 199 -13.96 -1.61 3.16
N ASP A 200 -14.92 -2.25 3.84
CA ASP A 200 -15.27 -1.97 5.23
C ASP A 200 -14.60 -2.94 6.24
N GLU A 201 -13.85 -3.91 5.76
CA GLU A 201 -13.19 -4.91 6.59
C GLU A 201 -11.75 -4.50 6.93
N ARG A 202 -11.38 -4.66 8.22
CA ARG A 202 -9.98 -4.54 8.66
C ARG A 202 -9.27 -5.85 8.43
N ILE A 203 -8.39 -5.90 7.43
CA ILE A 203 -7.61 -7.11 7.12
C ILE A 203 -6.36 -7.22 7.99
N TRP A 204 -5.75 -6.10 8.36
CA TRP A 204 -4.61 -6.03 9.26
C TRP A 204 -4.76 -4.87 10.25
N ALA A 205 -4.51 -5.11 11.54
CA ALA A 205 -4.53 -4.09 12.58
C ALA A 205 -3.82 -4.55 13.86
N GLY A 206 -3.48 -3.59 14.75
CA GLY A 206 -2.94 -3.83 16.08
C GLY A 206 -1.62 -4.60 16.08
N GLU A 207 -1.43 -5.48 17.06
CA GLU A 207 -0.17 -6.21 17.28
C GLU A 207 0.26 -7.07 16.07
N LEU A 208 -0.70 -7.69 15.38
CA LEU A 208 -0.39 -8.52 14.20
C LEU A 208 0.23 -7.72 13.06
N LEU A 209 -0.29 -6.51 12.80
CA LEU A 209 0.30 -5.63 11.79
C LEU A 209 1.65 -5.08 12.26
N GLN A 210 1.77 -4.71 13.53
CA GLN A 210 3.04 -4.23 14.09
C GLN A 210 4.13 -5.30 13.99
N GLU A 211 3.82 -6.53 14.36
CA GLU A 211 4.75 -7.65 14.25
C GLU A 211 5.17 -7.89 12.80
N ALA A 212 4.22 -7.89 11.87
CA ALA A 212 4.50 -8.03 10.44
C ALA A 212 5.42 -6.92 9.91
N VAL A 213 5.21 -5.67 10.35
CA VAL A 213 6.07 -4.52 10.01
C VAL A 213 7.47 -4.70 10.59
N ILE A 214 7.60 -5.13 11.86
CA ILE A 214 8.88 -5.37 12.52
C ILE A 214 9.65 -6.52 11.83
N GLN A 215 8.94 -7.56 11.38
CA GLN A 215 9.51 -8.68 10.64
C GLN A 215 9.89 -8.32 9.19
N GLY A 216 9.59 -7.11 8.73
CA GLY A 216 9.87 -6.68 7.36
C GLY A 216 9.03 -7.41 6.31
N ARG A 217 7.78 -7.76 6.65
CA ARG A 217 6.86 -8.38 5.70
C ARG A 217 6.47 -7.41 4.60
N THR A 218 6.53 -7.85 3.35
CA THR A 218 6.16 -7.07 2.18
C THR A 218 4.63 -6.95 2.04
N LEU A 219 4.16 -6.04 1.19
CA LEU A 219 2.73 -5.96 0.86
C LEU A 219 2.21 -7.28 0.29
N ASP A 220 3.07 -8.00 -0.46
CA ASP A 220 2.74 -9.33 -0.99
C ASP A 220 2.55 -10.37 0.11
N HIS A 221 3.46 -10.44 1.09
CA HIS A 221 3.32 -11.32 2.26
C HIS A 221 2.05 -11.02 3.07
N LEU A 222 1.66 -9.75 3.15
CA LEU A 222 0.42 -9.32 3.80
C LEU A 222 -0.82 -9.51 2.92
N ASN A 223 -0.66 -10.02 1.71
CA ASN A 223 -1.72 -10.17 0.71
C ASN A 223 -2.49 -8.86 0.48
N ILE A 224 -1.76 -7.72 0.44
CA ILE A 224 -2.34 -6.43 0.12
C ILE A 224 -2.60 -6.35 -1.38
N GLN A 225 -3.78 -5.88 -1.75
CA GLN A 225 -4.28 -5.88 -3.11
C GLN A 225 -4.63 -4.45 -3.57
N ALA A 226 -4.79 -4.29 -4.87
CA ALA A 226 -5.28 -3.03 -5.43
C ALA A 226 -6.65 -2.65 -4.82
N GLY A 227 -6.78 -1.38 -4.43
CA GLY A 227 -7.97 -0.87 -3.76
C GLY A 227 -7.94 -0.93 -2.24
N ASP A 228 -6.96 -1.60 -1.63
CA ASP A 228 -6.79 -1.58 -0.18
C ASP A 228 -6.38 -0.20 0.31
N ARG A 229 -6.67 0.06 1.59
CA ARG A 229 -6.42 1.32 2.24
C ARG A 229 -5.55 1.13 3.48
N ILE A 230 -4.41 1.82 3.50
CA ILE A 230 -3.59 1.99 4.71
C ILE A 230 -4.11 3.24 5.42
N PHE A 231 -4.58 3.08 6.63
CA PHE A 231 -5.13 4.18 7.44
C PHE A 231 -4.27 4.42 8.67
N VAL A 232 -3.81 5.65 8.83
CA VAL A 232 -3.02 6.12 9.97
C VAL A 232 -3.92 6.98 10.86
N PRO A 233 -4.34 6.50 12.04
CA PRO A 233 -5.21 7.26 12.93
C PRO A 233 -4.51 8.44 13.59
N LEU A 234 -5.31 9.42 14.01
CA LEU A 234 -4.89 10.53 14.84
C LEU A 234 -4.67 10.07 16.30
N GLU A 235 -3.59 10.51 16.93
CA GLU A 235 -3.41 10.39 18.38
C GLU A 235 -4.26 11.42 19.10
N VAL A 236 -5.43 11.00 19.59
CA VAL A 236 -6.28 11.88 20.41
C VAL A 236 -5.63 12.05 21.78
N ARG A 237 -4.83 13.09 21.98
CA ARG A 237 -4.40 13.50 23.31
C ARG A 237 -5.60 14.11 24.02
N ARG A 238 -6.23 13.36 24.92
CA ARG A 238 -7.22 13.95 25.83
C ARG A 238 -6.50 14.99 26.68
N THR A 239 -6.81 16.25 26.49
CA THR A 239 -6.30 17.33 27.33
C THR A 239 -6.81 17.08 28.75
N GLY A 240 -5.97 17.33 29.76
CA GLY A 240 -6.35 17.12 31.18
C GLY A 240 -7.64 17.80 31.56
N TRP A 241 -8.04 18.85 30.81
CA TRP A 241 -9.31 19.54 30.99
C TRP A 241 -10.54 18.68 30.63
N GLU A 242 -10.50 17.92 29.52
CA GLU A 242 -11.59 17.00 29.13
C GLU A 242 -11.74 15.86 30.14
N THR A 243 -10.62 15.33 30.65
CA THR A 243 -10.62 14.34 31.71
C THR A 243 -11.21 14.93 33.00
N PHE A 244 -10.88 16.18 33.33
CA PHE A 244 -11.43 16.88 34.47
C PHE A 244 -12.94 17.11 34.35
N GLN A 245 -13.43 17.46 33.15
CA GLN A 245 -14.87 17.62 32.91
C GLN A 245 -15.65 16.31 33.11
N VAL A 246 -15.11 15.18 32.63
CA VAL A 246 -15.73 13.86 32.80
C VAL A 246 -15.79 13.50 34.31
N ILE A 247 -14.69 13.71 35.04
CA ILE A 247 -14.64 13.44 36.49
C ILE A 247 -15.58 14.38 37.24
N ALA A 248 -15.62 15.66 36.92
CA ALA A 248 -16.50 16.65 37.56
C ALA A 248 -17.98 16.34 37.29
N ALA A 249 -18.33 15.92 36.05
CA ALA A 249 -19.70 15.53 35.72
C ALA A 249 -20.13 14.25 36.45
N SER A 250 -19.24 13.26 36.60
CA SER A 250 -19.54 12.04 37.36
C SER A 250 -19.66 12.29 38.86
N ALA A 251 -18.82 13.16 39.42
CA ALA A 251 -18.90 13.57 40.83
C ALA A 251 -20.18 14.38 41.14
N GLY A 252 -20.59 15.25 40.20
CA GLY A 252 -21.86 16.00 40.32
C GLY A 252 -23.09 15.10 40.29
N ALA A 253 -23.08 14.04 39.51
CA ALA A 253 -24.17 13.07 39.44
C ALA A 253 -24.31 12.26 40.74
N LEU A 254 -23.22 11.92 41.40
CA LEU A 254 -23.24 11.22 42.71
C LEU A 254 -23.65 12.15 43.85
N GLY A 255 -23.26 13.42 43.79
CA GLY A 255 -23.67 14.43 44.77
C GLY A 255 -25.18 14.73 44.78
N SER A 256 -25.79 14.76 43.56
CA SER A 256 -27.24 14.99 43.43
C SER A 256 -28.08 13.82 43.95
N LEU A 257 -27.60 12.59 43.88
CA LEU A 257 -28.23 11.41 44.45
C LEU A 257 -28.17 11.41 45.98
N ALA A 258 -27.09 11.88 46.60
CA ALA A 258 -26.95 11.98 48.06
C ALA A 258 -27.89 13.03 48.64
N VAL A 259 -28.13 14.15 47.98
CA VAL A 259 -29.07 15.21 48.42
C VAL A 259 -30.51 14.73 48.34
N LEU A 260 -30.87 13.91 47.33
CA LEU A 260 -32.23 13.35 47.24
C LEU A 260 -32.53 12.34 48.35
N VAL A 261 -31.55 11.56 48.80
CA VAL A 261 -31.73 10.60 49.91
C VAL A 261 -31.91 11.32 51.25
N THR A 262 -31.24 12.45 51.48
CA THR A 262 -31.37 13.23 52.72
C THR A 262 -32.66 14.06 52.81
N LEU A 263 -33.40 14.25 51.69
CA LEU A 263 -34.69 14.93 51.68
C LEU A 263 -35.90 13.99 51.88
N PHE A 264 -35.69 12.67 51.83
CA PHE A 264 -36.74 11.65 51.96
C PHE A 264 -36.63 10.82 53.26
N PHE A 265 -35.65 11.09 54.10
CA PHE A 265 -35.54 10.54 55.45
C PHE A 265 -35.42 11.69 56.46
#